data_f45f3a68782ca8cdde364584b3d234a4
#
_entry.id   f45f3a68782ca8cdde364584b3d234a4
#
_cell.length_a   1.000
_cell.length_b   1.000
_cell.length_c   1.000
_cell.angle_alpha   90.00
_cell.angle_beta   90.00
_cell.angle_gamma   90.00
#
_symmetry.space_group_name_H-M   'P 1'
#
loop_
_entity.id
_entity.type
_entity.pdbx_description
1 polymer ?
#
loop_
_entity_poly.entity_id
_entity_poly.type
_entity_poly.pdbx_seq_one_letter_code
_entity_poly.pdbx_strand_id
1 'polypeptide(L)'
;WDFSRDGKAWQQVAVPHDWAIAGPFDKKWDLQMVAIEQNGEKEKTEKSGRSGALPWIGEGMYKMNLQLPKGYKRAVLVFDGAMSQPVVKVNGKEAGRWAYGYNAFRIDITPYVQFGGKKNLVEVHLNNVEESSRWYPGGGLYRPVSVELYGNENFSTWDTFVRTLKADK
;
A
#
# COMPACT_ATOMS: atom_id res chain seq x y z
N TRP A 1 0.37 -0.81 -13.82
CA TRP A 1 0.14 0.42 -13.07
C TRP A 1 0.97 1.57 -13.62
N ASP A 2 0.44 2.78 -13.51
CA ASP A 2 1.20 4.01 -13.70
C ASP A 2 1.56 4.56 -12.32
N PHE A 3 2.80 4.96 -12.13
CA PHE A 3 3.34 5.54 -10.89
C PHE A 3 3.81 6.97 -11.10
N SER A 4 3.59 7.82 -10.11
CA SER A 4 4.11 9.19 -10.08
C SER A 4 4.42 9.62 -8.65
N ARG A 5 5.48 10.42 -8.48
CA ARG A 5 5.82 11.06 -7.19
C ARG A 5 5.14 12.42 -7.01
N ASP A 6 4.86 13.10 -8.10
CA ASP A 6 4.40 14.50 -8.10
C ASP A 6 3.02 14.68 -8.75
N GLY A 7 2.39 13.59 -9.21
CA GLY A 7 1.13 13.61 -9.94
C GLY A 7 1.21 14.16 -11.36
N LYS A 8 2.40 14.54 -11.83
CA LYS A 8 2.61 15.15 -13.16
C LYS A 8 3.35 14.20 -14.10
N ALA A 9 4.51 13.71 -13.67
CA ALA A 9 5.30 12.75 -14.43
C ALA A 9 4.89 11.33 -14.06
N TRP A 10 4.35 10.58 -15.01
CA TRP A 10 3.89 9.21 -14.84
C TRP A 10 4.78 8.22 -15.58
N GLN A 11 5.09 7.11 -14.95
CA GLN A 11 5.84 6.01 -15.54
C GLN A 11 5.09 4.68 -15.32
N GLN A 12 5.16 3.80 -16.31
CA GLN A 12 4.57 2.48 -16.19
C GLN A 12 5.46 1.59 -15.33
N VAL A 13 4.85 0.91 -14.35
CA VAL A 13 5.55 0.01 -13.43
C VAL A 13 4.78 -1.30 -13.25
N ALA A 14 5.51 -2.37 -13.00
CA ALA A 14 4.93 -3.61 -12.50
C ALA A 14 4.75 -3.50 -10.97
N VAL A 15 3.67 -4.06 -10.43
CA VAL A 15 3.46 -4.25 -8.99
C VAL A 15 3.69 -5.73 -8.68
N PRO A 16 4.49 -6.07 -7.68
CA PRO A 16 5.10 -5.25 -6.63
C PRO A 16 6.09 -4.20 -7.14
N HIS A 17 6.01 -2.99 -6.58
CA HIS A 17 6.90 -1.88 -6.89
C HIS A 17 7.30 -1.15 -5.63
N ASP A 18 8.59 -1.17 -5.32
CA ASP A 18 9.18 -0.38 -4.25
C ASP A 18 9.96 0.79 -4.87
N TRP A 19 9.40 1.99 -4.76
CA TRP A 19 10.03 3.18 -5.34
C TRP A 19 11.33 3.56 -4.67
N ALA A 20 11.56 3.07 -3.47
CA ALA A 20 12.73 3.41 -2.71
C ALA A 20 13.94 2.59 -3.15
N ILE A 21 13.74 1.33 -3.57
CA ILE A 21 14.80 0.49 -4.16
C ILE A 21 15.19 0.98 -5.56
N ALA A 22 14.21 1.45 -6.33
CA ALA A 22 14.44 1.89 -7.70
C ALA A 22 15.29 3.17 -7.79
N GLY A 23 15.51 3.86 -6.68
CA GLY A 23 16.22 5.15 -6.67
C GLY A 23 15.37 6.30 -7.25
N PRO A 24 15.97 7.42 -7.55
CA PRO A 24 17.37 7.75 -7.32
C PRO A 24 17.72 7.84 -5.84
N PHE A 25 19.01 7.59 -5.51
CA PHE A 25 19.56 7.73 -4.17
C PHE A 25 20.29 9.06 -4.05
N ASP A 26 19.98 9.83 -3.00
CA ASP A 26 20.59 11.14 -2.79
C ASP A 26 20.72 11.43 -1.29
N LYS A 27 21.87 11.97 -0.87
CA LYS A 27 22.12 12.38 0.52
C LYS A 27 21.11 13.40 1.04
N LYS A 28 20.49 14.20 0.16
CA LYS A 28 19.46 15.18 0.56
C LYS A 28 18.21 14.53 1.15
N TRP A 29 17.95 13.23 0.87
CA TRP A 29 16.82 12.48 1.40
C TRP A 29 17.13 11.74 2.70
N ASP A 30 18.38 11.76 3.15
CA ASP A 30 18.76 11.28 4.48
C ASP A 30 18.47 12.37 5.52
N LEU A 31 17.19 12.64 5.73
CA LEU A 31 16.72 13.75 6.58
C LEU A 31 16.52 13.34 8.03
N GLN A 32 16.74 12.08 8.37
CA GLN A 32 16.45 11.56 9.71
C GLN A 32 17.53 11.99 10.70
N MET A 33 17.17 12.90 11.59
CA MET A 33 17.99 13.24 12.75
C MET A 33 17.75 12.22 13.87
N VAL A 34 18.75 11.45 14.22
CA VAL A 34 18.71 10.61 15.42
C VAL A 34 19.45 11.34 16.53
N ALA A 35 18.74 11.77 17.56
CA ALA A 35 19.36 12.14 18.81
C ALA A 35 19.79 10.83 19.52
N ILE A 36 21.07 10.52 19.52
CA ILE A 36 21.61 9.42 20.33
C ILE A 36 22.03 10.02 21.67
N GLU A 37 21.25 9.72 22.69
CA GLU A 37 21.66 9.94 24.07
C GLU A 37 22.32 8.64 24.55
N GLN A 38 23.63 8.55 24.50
CA GLN A 38 24.40 7.39 24.95
C GLN A 38 25.41 7.85 26.00
N ASN A 39 25.40 7.23 27.18
CA ASN A 39 26.34 7.52 28.28
C ASN A 39 26.38 9.00 28.75
N GLY A 40 25.28 9.72 28.65
CA GLY A 40 25.21 11.12 29.04
C GLY A 40 25.76 12.12 28.02
N GLU A 41 26.16 11.66 26.84
CA GLU A 41 26.53 12.49 25.72
C GLU A 41 25.33 12.70 24.81
N LYS A 42 25.03 13.96 24.54
CA LYS A 42 23.98 14.37 23.60
C LYS A 42 24.62 14.70 22.25
N GLU A 43 24.89 13.70 21.47
CA GLU A 43 25.24 13.92 20.07
C GLU A 43 23.99 13.91 19.20
N LYS A 44 23.71 15.03 18.56
CA LYS A 44 22.85 15.06 17.38
C LYS A 44 23.69 14.58 16.20
N THR A 45 23.62 13.33 15.86
CA THR A 45 24.13 12.87 14.58
C THR A 45 23.13 13.30 13.52
N GLU A 46 23.43 14.39 12.84
CA GLU A 46 22.74 14.71 11.59
C GLU A 46 22.95 13.53 10.64
N LYS A 47 21.85 13.02 10.06
CA LYS A 47 21.87 12.07 8.94
C LYS A 47 22.48 10.70 9.20
N SER A 48 22.26 10.13 10.35
CA SER A 48 22.48 8.67 10.50
C SER A 48 21.26 7.93 9.97
N GLY A 49 20.98 7.99 8.68
CA GLY A 49 19.79 7.40 8.11
C GLY A 49 19.32 6.16 8.85
N ARG A 50 18.15 6.16 9.41
CA ARG A 50 17.60 5.01 10.16
C ARG A 50 17.65 3.73 9.36
N SER A 51 17.79 3.88 8.08
CA SER A 51 17.89 2.80 7.11
C SER A 51 19.30 2.62 6.55
N GLY A 52 20.25 3.49 6.88
CA GLY A 52 21.54 3.56 6.19
C GLY A 52 21.35 3.79 4.67
N ALA A 53 20.17 4.13 4.24
CA ALA A 53 19.80 4.25 2.85
C ALA A 53 19.51 5.71 2.51
N LEU A 54 19.76 6.04 1.28
CA LEU A 54 19.54 7.35 0.70
C LEU A 54 18.31 7.35 -0.25
N PRO A 55 17.28 6.47 -0.03
CA PRO A 55 16.13 6.43 -0.90
C PRO A 55 15.20 7.59 -0.60
N TRP A 56 14.42 7.95 -1.60
CA TRP A 56 13.41 8.97 -1.44
C TRP A 56 12.26 8.50 -0.52
N ILE A 57 11.92 9.34 0.44
CA ILE A 57 10.77 9.19 1.34
C ILE A 57 9.79 10.32 1.03
N GLY A 58 8.50 10.04 1.05
CA GLY A 58 7.47 11.03 0.76
C GLY A 58 6.22 10.42 0.14
N GLU A 59 5.51 11.20 -0.65
CA GLU A 59 4.26 10.80 -1.25
C GLU A 59 4.45 10.13 -2.61
N GLY A 60 3.61 9.16 -2.92
CA GLY A 60 3.59 8.51 -4.23
C GLY A 60 2.17 8.13 -4.63
N MET A 61 1.91 8.18 -5.91
CA MET A 61 0.60 7.91 -6.48
C MET A 61 0.68 6.80 -7.52
N TYR A 62 -0.27 5.90 -7.46
CA TYR A 62 -0.49 4.84 -8.44
C TYR A 62 -1.86 4.97 -9.05
N LYS A 63 -1.98 4.64 -10.33
CA LYS A 63 -3.28 4.50 -10.99
C LYS A 63 -3.28 3.36 -12.00
N MET A 64 -4.45 2.78 -12.19
CA MET A 64 -4.69 1.80 -13.23
C MET A 64 -6.15 1.77 -13.67
N ASN A 65 -6.41 1.27 -14.87
CA ASN A 65 -7.75 0.95 -15.32
C ASN A 65 -8.06 -0.53 -15.04
N LEU A 66 -8.97 -0.76 -14.09
CA LEU A 66 -9.45 -2.08 -13.74
C LEU A 66 -10.69 -2.43 -14.55
N GLN A 67 -10.68 -3.60 -15.19
CA GLN A 67 -11.85 -4.14 -15.88
C GLN A 67 -12.36 -5.38 -15.15
N LEU A 68 -13.61 -5.36 -14.75
CA LEU A 68 -14.25 -6.46 -14.03
C LEU A 68 -15.19 -7.22 -14.95
N PRO A 69 -15.14 -8.57 -14.97
CA PRO A 69 -15.99 -9.39 -15.80
C PRO A 69 -17.48 -9.28 -15.38
N LYS A 70 -18.35 -9.78 -16.25
CA LYS A 70 -19.78 -9.97 -15.92
C LYS A 70 -19.97 -11.14 -14.96
N GLY A 71 -21.13 -11.18 -14.28
CA GLY A 71 -21.55 -12.32 -13.46
C GLY A 71 -21.15 -12.24 -11.98
N TYR A 72 -20.31 -11.31 -11.62
CA TYR A 72 -19.96 -11.05 -10.22
C TYR A 72 -20.81 -9.91 -9.62
N LYS A 73 -20.97 -9.94 -8.31
CA LYS A 73 -21.79 -8.98 -7.55
C LYS A 73 -21.00 -8.17 -6.55
N ARG A 74 -19.84 -8.66 -6.17
CA ARG A 74 -18.95 -8.00 -5.22
C ARG A 74 -17.52 -8.06 -5.71
N ALA A 75 -16.78 -6.98 -5.47
CA ALA A 75 -15.37 -6.85 -5.78
C ALA A 75 -14.63 -6.24 -4.59
N VAL A 76 -13.55 -6.88 -4.17
CA VAL A 76 -12.72 -6.44 -3.06
C VAL A 76 -11.28 -6.33 -3.54
N LEU A 77 -10.69 -5.15 -3.39
CA LEU A 77 -9.25 -4.96 -3.57
C LEU A 77 -8.52 -5.50 -2.35
N VAL A 78 -7.53 -6.34 -2.60
CA VAL A 78 -6.65 -6.92 -1.59
C VAL A 78 -5.25 -6.40 -1.81
N PHE A 79 -4.70 -5.79 -0.79
CA PHE A 79 -3.32 -5.33 -0.73
C PHE A 79 -2.58 -6.20 0.28
N ASP A 80 -1.55 -6.90 -0.14
CA ASP A 80 -0.71 -7.69 0.76
C ASP A 80 0.23 -6.80 1.60
N GLY A 81 0.34 -5.54 1.22
CA GLY A 81 1.04 -4.48 1.92
C GLY A 81 1.26 -3.27 1.03
N ALA A 82 1.18 -2.08 1.62
CA ALA A 82 1.41 -0.80 0.95
C ALA A 82 2.03 0.21 1.92
N MET A 83 3.19 0.76 1.57
CA MET A 83 3.96 1.61 2.49
C MET A 83 3.94 3.06 2.00
N SER A 84 3.28 3.89 2.76
CA SER A 84 2.39 3.67 3.87
C SER A 84 1.15 4.57 3.75
N GLN A 85 0.24 4.45 4.71
CA GLN A 85 -0.98 5.26 4.79
C GLN A 85 -1.77 5.34 3.46
N PRO A 86 -2.05 4.19 2.78
CA PRO A 86 -2.75 4.22 1.52
C PRO A 86 -4.16 4.81 1.65
N VAL A 87 -4.47 5.72 0.73
CA VAL A 87 -5.82 6.18 0.44
C VAL A 87 -6.19 5.68 -0.95
N VAL A 88 -7.22 4.86 -1.04
CA VAL A 88 -7.67 4.24 -2.28
C VAL A 88 -8.92 4.94 -2.79
N LYS A 89 -8.88 5.39 -4.04
CA LYS A 89 -10.03 5.95 -4.75
C LYS A 89 -10.39 5.05 -5.93
N VAL A 90 -11.68 4.96 -6.20
CA VAL A 90 -12.21 4.27 -7.37
C VAL A 90 -13.21 5.18 -8.07
N ASN A 91 -12.97 5.43 -9.35
CA ASN A 91 -13.80 6.35 -10.15
C ASN A 91 -13.97 7.72 -9.49
N GLY A 92 -12.88 8.26 -8.90
CA GLY A 92 -12.82 9.56 -8.24
C GLY A 92 -13.42 9.63 -6.83
N LYS A 93 -13.97 8.53 -6.30
CA LYS A 93 -14.53 8.45 -4.94
C LYS A 93 -13.58 7.68 -4.03
N GLU A 94 -13.38 8.16 -2.80
CA GLU A 94 -12.62 7.43 -1.80
C GLU A 94 -13.38 6.15 -1.42
N ALA A 95 -12.74 5.01 -1.67
CA ALA A 95 -13.28 3.70 -1.33
C ALA A 95 -12.80 3.22 0.05
N GLY A 96 -11.63 3.66 0.48
CA GLY A 96 -11.11 3.34 1.79
C GLY A 96 -9.67 3.78 1.98
N ARG A 97 -9.19 3.57 3.20
CA ARG A 97 -7.82 3.89 3.64
C ARG A 97 -7.31 2.86 4.64
N TRP A 98 -6.00 2.81 4.79
CA TRP A 98 -5.35 1.96 5.78
C TRP A 98 -4.19 2.70 6.43
N ALA A 99 -3.91 2.43 7.70
CA ALA A 99 -2.90 3.19 8.41
C ALA A 99 -1.51 2.53 8.38
N TYR A 100 -1.47 1.18 8.46
CA TYR A 100 -0.25 0.43 8.71
C TYR A 100 0.30 -0.24 7.45
N GLY A 101 1.58 -0.03 7.17
CA GLY A 101 2.18 -0.45 5.89
C GLY A 101 2.56 -1.92 5.77
N TYR A 102 2.67 -2.67 6.88
CA TYR A 102 3.27 -4.01 6.86
C TYR A 102 2.28 -5.17 6.77
N ASN A 103 1.02 -4.97 7.09
CA ASN A 103 0.03 -6.05 7.01
C ASN A 103 -0.89 -5.93 5.80
N ALA A 104 -1.49 -7.05 5.44
CA ALA A 104 -2.50 -7.10 4.40
C ALA A 104 -3.79 -6.39 4.85
N PHE A 105 -4.47 -5.76 3.89
CA PHE A 105 -5.77 -5.15 4.12
C PHE A 105 -6.68 -5.30 2.89
N ARG A 106 -7.95 -5.11 3.10
CA ARG A 106 -9.00 -5.28 2.10
C ARG A 106 -9.91 -4.06 2.03
N ILE A 107 -10.29 -3.67 0.83
CA ILE A 107 -11.20 -2.57 0.59
C ILE A 107 -12.31 -3.07 -0.33
N ASP A 108 -13.56 -3.05 0.15
CA ASP A 108 -14.71 -3.36 -0.67
C ASP A 108 -14.98 -2.21 -1.65
N ILE A 109 -14.75 -2.48 -2.92
CA ILE A 109 -14.92 -1.49 -4.00
C ILE A 109 -16.25 -1.64 -4.73
N THR A 110 -17.10 -2.57 -4.32
CA THR A 110 -18.39 -2.87 -4.98
C THR A 110 -19.23 -1.63 -5.25
N PRO A 111 -19.40 -0.68 -4.30
CA PRO A 111 -20.24 0.51 -4.53
C PRO A 111 -19.68 1.50 -5.54
N TYR A 112 -18.41 1.34 -5.92
CA TYR A 112 -17.68 2.32 -6.74
C TYR A 112 -17.37 1.82 -8.16
N VAL A 113 -17.56 0.52 -8.44
CA VAL A 113 -17.15 -0.11 -9.71
C VAL A 113 -18.33 -0.41 -10.62
N GLN A 114 -18.02 -0.53 -11.90
CA GLN A 114 -18.90 -1.03 -12.93
C GLN A 114 -18.36 -2.37 -13.44
N PHE A 115 -19.22 -3.40 -13.39
CA PHE A 115 -18.92 -4.71 -13.94
C PHE A 115 -19.18 -4.76 -15.47
N GLY A 116 -18.75 -5.85 -16.10
CA GLY A 116 -19.02 -6.11 -17.50
C GLY A 116 -18.01 -5.53 -18.47
N GLY A 117 -16.75 -5.50 -18.08
CA GLY A 117 -15.64 -5.09 -18.92
C GLY A 117 -15.47 -3.57 -19.05
N LYS A 118 -16.23 -2.80 -18.29
CA LYS A 118 -16.07 -1.35 -18.24
C LYS A 118 -14.81 -0.99 -17.49
N LYS A 119 -14.15 0.10 -17.90
CA LYS A 119 -12.97 0.63 -17.23
C LYS A 119 -13.37 1.30 -15.93
N ASN A 120 -12.70 0.94 -14.85
CA ASN A 120 -12.79 1.59 -13.55
C ASN A 120 -11.41 2.13 -13.21
N LEU A 121 -11.31 3.44 -13.01
CA LEU A 121 -10.05 4.05 -12.59
C LEU A 121 -9.83 3.76 -11.10
N VAL A 122 -8.78 3.04 -10.79
CA VAL A 122 -8.29 2.82 -9.41
C VAL A 122 -7.08 3.72 -9.21
N GLU A 123 -7.09 4.48 -8.13
CA GLU A 123 -6.02 5.37 -7.71
C GLU A 123 -5.63 5.04 -6.28
N VAL A 124 -4.33 4.95 -6.02
CA VAL A 124 -3.79 4.71 -4.67
C VAL A 124 -2.79 5.81 -4.37
N HIS A 125 -3.07 6.61 -3.36
CA HIS A 125 -2.15 7.60 -2.83
C HIS A 125 -1.49 7.07 -1.57
N LEU A 126 -0.18 7.13 -1.51
CA LEU A 126 0.65 6.64 -0.41
C LEU A 126 1.46 7.78 0.16
N ASN A 127 1.58 7.80 1.47
CA ASN A 127 2.45 8.74 2.17
C ASN A 127 3.41 7.96 3.08
N ASN A 128 4.66 7.85 2.65
CA ASN A 128 5.72 7.28 3.47
C ASN A 128 6.33 8.41 4.30
N VAL A 129 5.89 8.48 5.57
CA VAL A 129 6.24 9.57 6.47
C VAL A 129 7.66 9.38 7.02
N GLU A 130 8.42 10.48 7.05
CA GLU A 130 9.72 10.51 7.71
C GLU A 130 9.58 10.14 9.19
N GLU A 131 10.64 9.61 9.77
CA GLU A 131 10.72 9.21 11.19
C GLU A 131 9.68 8.19 11.64
N SER A 132 8.95 7.57 10.71
CA SER A 132 7.92 6.57 11.01
C SER A 132 8.49 5.18 11.35
N SER A 133 9.77 4.93 11.10
CA SER A 133 10.43 3.65 11.33
C SER A 133 11.88 3.81 11.74
N ARG A 134 12.45 2.80 12.40
CA ARG A 134 13.89 2.72 12.76
C ARG A 134 14.77 2.13 11.67
N TRP A 135 14.18 1.57 10.64
CA TRP A 135 14.87 0.93 9.52
C TRP A 135 14.26 1.38 8.21
N TYR A 136 14.85 0.94 7.10
CA TYR A 136 14.29 1.17 5.80
C TYR A 136 12.92 0.49 5.68
N PRO A 137 11.82 1.25 5.57
CA PRO A 137 10.48 0.68 5.60
C PRO A 137 9.99 0.16 4.25
N GLY A 138 10.73 0.41 3.16
CA GLY A 138 10.20 0.31 1.81
C GLY A 138 9.35 1.50 1.43
N GLY A 139 8.84 1.53 0.21
CA GLY A 139 7.94 2.58 -0.28
C GLY A 139 7.12 2.10 -1.47
N GLY A 140 5.84 2.39 -1.46
CA GLY A 140 4.97 2.05 -2.57
C GLY A 140 4.09 0.82 -2.38
N LEU A 141 3.57 0.32 -3.49
CA LEU A 141 2.88 -0.96 -3.57
C LEU A 141 3.92 -2.09 -3.62
N TYR A 142 4.64 -2.26 -2.53
CA TYR A 142 5.80 -3.14 -2.45
C TYR A 142 5.44 -4.63 -2.36
N ARG A 143 4.16 -4.96 -2.21
CA ARG A 143 3.59 -6.31 -2.24
C ARG A 143 2.47 -6.41 -3.28
N PRO A 144 2.04 -7.64 -3.62
CA PRO A 144 0.97 -7.84 -4.57
C PRO A 144 -0.32 -7.09 -4.25
N VAL A 145 -0.98 -6.65 -5.31
CA VAL A 145 -2.35 -6.13 -5.26
C VAL A 145 -3.21 -7.01 -6.15
N SER A 146 -4.31 -7.52 -5.61
CA SER A 146 -5.23 -8.41 -6.32
C SER A 146 -6.69 -7.98 -6.14
N VAL A 147 -7.58 -8.60 -6.89
CA VAL A 147 -9.03 -8.40 -6.78
C VAL A 147 -9.69 -9.73 -6.50
N GLU A 148 -10.42 -9.80 -5.40
CA GLU A 148 -11.33 -10.91 -5.10
C GLU A 148 -12.71 -10.60 -5.67
N LEU A 149 -13.25 -11.53 -6.45
CA LEU A 149 -14.57 -11.40 -7.06
C LEU A 149 -15.51 -12.46 -6.50
N TYR A 150 -16.71 -12.02 -6.12
CA TYR A 150 -17.70 -12.88 -5.49
C TYR A 150 -19.00 -12.89 -6.28
N GLY A 151 -19.64 -14.06 -6.33
CA GLY A 151 -20.99 -14.26 -6.84
C GLY A 151 -22.06 -13.81 -5.82
N ASN A 152 -23.29 -14.32 -6.01
CA ASN A 152 -24.40 -14.05 -5.09
C ASN A 152 -24.22 -14.72 -3.73
N GLU A 153 -23.61 -15.90 -3.73
CA GLU A 153 -23.35 -16.72 -2.55
C GLU A 153 -21.85 -16.83 -2.33
N ASN A 154 -21.40 -16.49 -1.15
CA ASN A 154 -19.99 -16.58 -0.77
C ASN A 154 -19.85 -16.59 0.75
N PHE A 155 -18.73 -17.12 1.22
CA PHE A 155 -18.34 -16.96 2.62
C PHE A 155 -17.67 -15.60 2.80
N SER A 156 -18.07 -14.88 3.83
CA SER A 156 -17.40 -13.65 4.22
C SER A 156 -15.99 -13.95 4.73
N THR A 157 -15.05 -13.12 4.35
CA THR A 157 -13.69 -13.17 4.91
C THR A 157 -13.77 -12.86 6.41
N TRP A 158 -13.19 -13.73 7.24
CA TRP A 158 -13.14 -13.62 8.69
C TRP A 158 -14.43 -13.96 9.46
N ASP A 159 -15.57 -14.19 8.80
CA ASP A 159 -16.84 -14.52 9.45
C ASP A 159 -17.05 -16.05 9.60
N THR A 160 -16.19 -16.85 8.98
CA THR A 160 -16.29 -18.31 9.06
C THR A 160 -15.64 -18.80 10.35
N PHE A 161 -16.46 -19.42 11.20
CA PHE A 161 -16.00 -20.07 12.42
C PHE A 161 -16.23 -21.57 12.35
N VAL A 162 -15.17 -22.35 12.51
CA VAL A 162 -15.23 -23.81 12.52
C VAL A 162 -15.01 -24.32 13.93
N ARG A 163 -15.99 -25.06 14.44
CA ARG A 163 -15.94 -25.69 15.77
C ARG A 163 -16.08 -27.20 15.66
N THR A 164 -15.13 -27.94 16.18
CA THR A 164 -15.25 -29.36 16.35
C THR A 164 -16.14 -29.66 17.57
N LEU A 165 -17.30 -30.25 17.34
CA LEU A 165 -18.24 -30.60 18.42
C LEU A 165 -17.89 -31.94 19.06
N LYS A 166 -17.35 -32.90 18.29
CA LYS A 166 -16.95 -34.21 18.74
C LYS A 166 -15.82 -34.74 17.85
N ALA A 167 -14.85 -35.40 18.44
CA ALA A 167 -13.83 -36.17 17.72
C ALA A 167 -13.90 -37.59 18.23
N ASP A 168 -14.22 -38.53 17.37
CA ASP A 168 -14.14 -39.94 17.67
C ASP A 168 -12.72 -40.47 17.34
N LYS A 169 -12.23 -41.42 18.17
CA LYS A 169 -10.91 -42.06 18.00
C LYS A 169 -10.97 -43.12 16.92
#